data_78b74c75a4bed7a7fb8d97c1675676e5
#
_entry.id   78b74c75a4bed7a7fb8d97c1675676e5
#
_cell.length_a   1.000
_cell.length_b   1.000
_cell.length_c   1.000
_cell.angle_alpha   90.00
_cell.angle_beta   90.00
_cell.angle_gamma   90.00
#
_symmetry.space_group_name_H-M   'P 1'
#
loop_
_entity.id
_entity.type
_entity.pdbx_description
1 polymer ?
#
loop_
_entity_poly.entity_id
_entity_poly.type
_entity_poly.pdbx_seq_one_letter_code
_entity_poly.pdbx_strand_id
1 'polypeptide(L)'
;HNNAYERLLTVLDMEDIFEENLKLDFIQGRVNYLRKYTHKFYSSSKKQYLYALTLFTLFVENVSLFSQFYVINWFARYKNVLKDTDQQVKYTRNEENIHALVGIKIINTIRDEMPELFDEELEERIRGEAMEAFKSEAKIVDWMINGIKEPGLDADTVKEFIKNRINSSLEQIGFKPVFEVDNELLEATMWFEEELLGNNMTDFFHSRPVEYSKKSQSFDEDDLF
;
A
#
# COMPACT_ATOMS: atom_id res chain seq x y z
N HIS A 1 -1.46 3.07 12.88
CA HIS A 1 -2.54 2.55 12.03
C HIS A 1 -3.43 1.56 12.77
N ASN A 2 -2.88 0.52 13.44
CA ASN A 2 -3.67 -0.56 14.05
C ASN A 2 -4.84 -0.06 14.91
N ASN A 3 -4.58 0.79 15.89
CA ASN A 3 -5.60 1.33 16.79
C ASN A 3 -6.71 2.12 16.05
N ALA A 4 -6.37 2.79 14.95
CA ALA A 4 -7.34 3.56 14.16
C ALA A 4 -8.31 2.63 13.42
N TYR A 5 -7.79 1.56 12.82
CA TYR A 5 -8.62 0.57 12.12
C TYR A 5 -9.43 -0.30 13.09
N GLU A 6 -8.86 -0.70 14.23
CA GLU A 6 -9.62 -1.37 15.30
C GLU A 6 -10.80 -0.53 15.77
N ARG A 7 -10.57 0.76 16.01
CA ARG A 7 -11.65 1.67 16.40
C ARG A 7 -12.71 1.83 15.30
N LEU A 8 -12.28 1.86 14.02
CA LEU A 8 -13.22 1.92 12.90
C LEU A 8 -14.11 0.68 12.86
N LEU A 9 -13.55 -0.51 13.04
CA LEU A 9 -14.31 -1.76 13.10
C LEU A 9 -15.31 -1.74 14.25
N THR A 10 -14.90 -1.29 15.44
CA THR A 10 -15.80 -1.18 16.61
C THR A 10 -16.95 -0.20 16.35
N VAL A 11 -16.65 0.99 15.76
CA VAL A 11 -17.70 1.98 15.46
C VAL A 11 -18.68 1.47 14.41
N LEU A 12 -18.24 0.62 13.50
CA LEU A 12 -19.06 0.03 12.44
C LEU A 12 -19.73 -1.30 12.85
N ASP A 13 -19.47 -1.80 14.07
CA ASP A 13 -19.93 -3.11 14.56
C ASP A 13 -19.55 -4.26 13.60
N MET A 14 -18.27 -4.28 13.19
CA MET A 14 -17.73 -5.18 12.16
C MET A 14 -16.58 -6.07 12.65
N GLU A 15 -16.36 -6.20 13.95
CA GLU A 15 -15.27 -7.00 14.51
C GLU A 15 -15.39 -8.48 14.12
N ASP A 16 -16.60 -9.04 14.21
CA ASP A 16 -16.85 -10.45 13.85
C ASP A 16 -16.58 -10.70 12.34
N ILE A 17 -16.98 -9.74 11.49
CA ILE A 17 -16.74 -9.81 10.04
C ILE A 17 -15.24 -9.79 9.73
N PHE A 18 -14.47 -9.02 10.46
CA PHE A 18 -13.01 -8.98 10.32
C PHE A 18 -12.38 -10.36 10.59
N GLU A 19 -12.76 -10.99 11.72
CA GLU A 19 -12.28 -12.33 12.10
C GLU A 19 -12.66 -13.41 11.06
N GLU A 20 -13.85 -13.32 10.47
CA GLU A 20 -14.28 -14.22 9.41
C GLU A 20 -13.48 -14.00 8.12
N ASN A 21 -13.28 -12.74 7.73
CA ASN A 21 -12.54 -12.39 6.51
C ASN A 21 -11.06 -12.80 6.58
N LEU A 22 -10.44 -12.78 7.76
CA LEU A 22 -9.08 -13.28 7.92
C LEU A 22 -8.90 -14.75 7.50
N LYS A 23 -9.97 -15.53 7.49
CA LYS A 23 -9.95 -16.95 7.09
C LYS A 23 -10.10 -17.18 5.58
N LEU A 24 -10.40 -16.13 4.82
CA LEU A 24 -10.57 -16.24 3.37
C LEU A 24 -9.22 -16.55 2.70
N ASP A 25 -9.23 -17.50 1.75
CA ASP A 25 -8.02 -18.03 1.10
C ASP A 25 -7.16 -16.93 0.45
N PHE A 26 -7.79 -15.93 -0.16
CA PHE A 26 -7.06 -14.82 -0.79
C PHE A 26 -6.41 -13.88 0.24
N ILE A 27 -7.03 -13.68 1.41
CA ILE A 27 -6.43 -12.95 2.52
C ILE A 27 -5.28 -13.76 3.14
N GLN A 28 -5.48 -15.07 3.32
CA GLN A 28 -4.40 -15.96 3.76
C GLN A 28 -3.23 -15.99 2.76
N GLY A 29 -3.49 -15.86 1.48
CA GLY A 29 -2.47 -15.69 0.45
C GLY A 29 -1.55 -14.50 0.73
N ARG A 30 -2.13 -13.32 1.02
CA ARG A 30 -1.38 -12.12 1.42
C ARG A 30 -0.62 -12.33 2.73
N VAL A 31 -1.25 -12.87 3.76
CA VAL A 31 -0.62 -13.14 5.06
C VAL A 31 0.57 -14.09 4.90
N ASN A 32 0.45 -15.13 4.09
CA ASN A 32 1.54 -16.08 3.84
C ASN A 32 2.69 -15.45 3.04
N TYR A 33 2.36 -14.57 2.09
CA TYR A 33 3.34 -13.77 1.36
C TYR A 33 4.14 -12.88 2.32
N LEU A 34 3.47 -12.14 3.19
CA LEU A 34 4.10 -11.27 4.19
C LEU A 34 4.99 -12.07 5.17
N ARG A 35 4.56 -13.24 5.61
CA ARG A 35 5.34 -14.12 6.50
C ARG A 35 6.67 -14.57 5.91
N LYS A 36 6.77 -14.71 4.59
CA LYS A 36 8.04 -15.05 3.93
C LYS A 36 9.16 -14.04 4.24
N TYR A 37 8.81 -12.78 4.49
CA TYR A 37 9.79 -11.71 4.70
C TYR A 37 10.20 -11.57 6.14
N THR A 38 9.27 -11.66 7.10
CA THR A 38 9.54 -11.47 8.51
C THR A 38 10.56 -12.47 9.05
N HIS A 39 10.56 -13.71 8.57
CA HIS A 39 11.53 -14.73 8.98
C HIS A 39 12.97 -14.50 8.44
N LYS A 40 13.14 -13.64 7.45
CA LYS A 40 14.41 -13.44 6.74
C LYS A 40 15.19 -12.20 7.20
N PHE A 41 14.56 -11.29 7.94
CA PHE A 41 15.23 -10.11 8.48
C PHE A 41 16.34 -10.43 9.50
N TYR A 42 16.27 -11.57 10.17
CA TYR A 42 17.24 -11.99 11.18
C TYR A 42 18.41 -12.80 10.60
N SER A 43 18.61 -12.77 9.30
CA SER A 43 19.74 -13.45 8.66
C SER A 43 21.05 -12.69 8.87
N SER A 44 22.15 -13.43 9.14
CA SER A 44 23.51 -12.88 9.16
C SER A 44 24.04 -12.53 7.76
N SER A 45 23.37 -12.95 6.68
CA SER A 45 23.74 -12.66 5.31
C SER A 45 23.24 -11.29 4.86
N LYS A 46 24.17 -10.40 4.46
CA LYS A 46 23.84 -9.08 3.90
C LYS A 46 22.89 -9.17 2.69
N LYS A 47 23.14 -10.13 1.78
CA LYS A 47 22.29 -10.35 0.60
C LYS A 47 20.87 -10.76 0.99
N GLN A 48 20.72 -11.61 2.02
CA GLN A 48 19.41 -12.01 2.52
C GLN A 48 18.67 -10.87 3.20
N TYR A 49 19.38 -10.04 3.96
CA TYR A 49 18.81 -8.82 4.55
C TYR A 49 18.34 -7.85 3.46
N LEU A 50 19.19 -7.55 2.47
CA LEU A 50 18.84 -6.69 1.34
C LEU A 50 17.60 -7.22 0.59
N TYR A 51 17.55 -8.53 0.33
CA TYR A 51 16.39 -9.15 -0.29
C TYR A 51 15.11 -8.91 0.52
N ALA A 52 15.13 -9.19 1.82
CA ALA A 52 13.97 -8.99 2.69
C ALA A 52 13.55 -7.52 2.78
N LEU A 53 14.52 -6.60 2.93
CA LEU A 53 14.28 -5.16 2.93
C LEU A 53 13.63 -4.70 1.62
N THR A 54 14.16 -5.16 0.48
CA THR A 54 13.61 -4.80 -0.85
C THR A 54 12.17 -5.26 -1.00
N LEU A 55 11.88 -6.49 -0.62
CA LEU A 55 10.51 -7.02 -0.75
C LEU A 55 9.53 -6.28 0.17
N PHE A 56 9.94 -6.00 1.41
CA PHE A 56 9.12 -5.24 2.34
C PHE A 56 8.85 -3.83 1.80
N THR A 57 9.89 -3.11 1.43
CA THR A 57 9.77 -1.74 0.91
C THR A 57 8.93 -1.66 -0.36
N LEU A 58 9.20 -2.50 -1.37
CA LEU A 58 8.56 -2.36 -2.67
C LEU A 58 7.14 -2.92 -2.69
N PHE A 59 6.88 -4.03 -1.98
CA PHE A 59 5.62 -4.73 -2.14
C PHE A 59 4.70 -4.64 -0.93
N VAL A 60 5.24 -4.48 0.28
CA VAL A 60 4.40 -4.24 1.47
C VAL A 60 4.02 -2.77 1.55
N GLU A 61 5.01 -1.88 1.64
CA GLU A 61 4.79 -0.45 1.87
C GLU A 61 4.26 0.29 0.63
N ASN A 62 4.63 -0.14 -0.58
CA ASN A 62 4.32 0.58 -1.81
C ASN A 62 3.23 -0.06 -2.70
N VAL A 63 2.82 -1.30 -2.44
CA VAL A 63 1.83 -2.02 -3.27
C VAL A 63 0.67 -2.59 -2.45
N SER A 64 0.97 -3.34 -1.38
CA SER A 64 -0.06 -3.93 -0.54
C SER A 64 -0.95 -2.83 0.05
N LEU A 65 -2.25 -3.07 0.13
CA LEU A 65 -3.28 -2.13 0.56
C LEU A 65 -3.64 -1.03 -0.47
N PHE A 66 -2.81 -0.73 -1.45
CA PHE A 66 -3.09 0.37 -2.38
C PHE A 66 -4.32 0.13 -3.26
N SER A 67 -4.65 -1.13 -3.58
CA SER A 67 -5.93 -1.44 -4.23
C SER A 67 -7.13 -1.10 -3.35
N GLN A 68 -7.05 -1.34 -2.04
CA GLN A 68 -8.08 -0.99 -1.07
C GLN A 68 -8.19 0.52 -0.91
N PHE A 69 -7.06 1.21 -0.81
CA PHE A 69 -7.03 2.68 -0.75
C PHE A 69 -7.67 3.28 -1.99
N TYR A 70 -7.34 2.77 -3.17
CA TYR A 70 -7.92 3.18 -4.43
C TYR A 70 -9.44 3.06 -4.43
N VAL A 71 -9.98 1.91 -4.05
CA VAL A 71 -11.42 1.67 -4.01
C VAL A 71 -12.14 2.64 -3.06
N ILE A 72 -11.64 2.81 -1.84
CA ILE A 72 -12.25 3.70 -0.85
C ILE A 72 -12.20 5.16 -1.32
N ASN A 73 -11.04 5.61 -1.83
CA ASN A 73 -10.88 6.97 -2.33
C ASN A 73 -11.77 7.21 -3.58
N TRP A 74 -11.95 6.18 -4.44
CA TRP A 74 -12.85 6.27 -5.58
C TRP A 74 -14.30 6.52 -5.15
N PHE A 75 -14.83 5.78 -4.18
CA PHE A 75 -16.17 5.98 -3.66
C PHE A 75 -16.35 7.36 -3.01
N ALA A 76 -15.37 7.82 -2.27
CA ALA A 76 -15.39 9.16 -1.69
C ALA A 76 -15.43 10.25 -2.77
N ARG A 77 -14.61 10.10 -3.82
CA ARG A 77 -14.46 11.07 -4.91
C ARG A 77 -15.69 11.13 -5.82
N TYR A 78 -16.17 9.98 -6.28
CA TYR A 78 -17.19 9.93 -7.34
C TYR A 78 -18.61 9.67 -6.83
N LYS A 79 -18.78 9.06 -5.67
CA LYS A 79 -20.10 8.81 -5.08
C LYS A 79 -20.38 9.65 -3.83
N ASN A 80 -19.39 10.39 -3.33
CA ASN A 80 -19.50 11.26 -2.16
C ASN A 80 -19.90 10.51 -0.88
N VAL A 81 -19.46 9.27 -0.74
CA VAL A 81 -19.68 8.38 0.43
C VAL A 81 -18.35 7.99 1.08
N LEU A 82 -18.38 7.38 2.26
CA LEU A 82 -17.20 6.92 3.01
C LEU A 82 -16.17 8.01 3.35
N LYS A 83 -16.58 9.27 3.52
CA LYS A 83 -15.67 10.41 3.69
C LYS A 83 -14.75 10.31 4.88
N ASP A 84 -15.25 9.83 6.03
CA ASP A 84 -14.44 9.69 7.24
C ASP A 84 -13.44 8.53 7.09
N THR A 85 -13.88 7.44 6.46
CA THR A 85 -12.99 6.31 6.10
C THR A 85 -11.95 6.74 5.06
N ASP A 86 -12.34 7.51 4.05
CA ASP A 86 -11.46 8.09 3.05
C ASP A 86 -10.36 8.94 3.69
N GLN A 87 -10.71 9.79 4.64
CA GLN A 87 -9.75 10.61 5.34
C GLN A 87 -8.74 9.77 6.13
N GLN A 88 -9.21 8.75 6.84
CA GLN A 88 -8.34 7.82 7.57
C GLN A 88 -7.40 7.07 6.61
N VAL A 89 -7.93 6.62 5.48
CA VAL A 89 -7.15 5.95 4.42
C VAL A 89 -6.09 6.88 3.82
N LYS A 90 -6.43 8.15 3.58
CA LYS A 90 -5.47 9.15 3.07
C LYS A 90 -4.28 9.36 4.01
N TYR A 91 -4.50 9.40 5.32
CA TYR A 91 -3.40 9.48 6.28
C TYR A 91 -2.51 8.23 6.20
N THR A 92 -3.10 7.02 6.25
CA THR A 92 -2.34 5.78 6.14
C THR A 92 -1.56 5.73 4.83
N ARG A 93 -2.21 6.00 3.70
CA ARG A 93 -1.60 6.02 2.36
C ARG A 93 -0.39 6.96 2.29
N ASN A 94 -0.49 8.15 2.88
CA ASN A 94 0.61 9.11 2.88
C ASN A 94 1.78 8.63 3.75
N GLU A 95 1.52 8.02 4.90
CA GLU A 95 2.55 7.45 5.76
C GLU A 95 3.25 6.26 5.08
N GLU A 96 2.50 5.33 4.45
CA GLU A 96 3.07 4.21 3.70
C GLU A 96 3.93 4.69 2.52
N ASN A 97 3.52 5.77 1.86
CA ASN A 97 4.33 6.37 0.80
C ASN A 97 5.67 6.92 1.33
N ILE A 98 5.68 7.55 2.50
CA ILE A 98 6.91 8.02 3.16
C ILE A 98 7.81 6.82 3.53
N HIS A 99 7.24 5.76 4.09
CA HIS A 99 7.98 4.53 4.43
C HIS A 99 8.63 3.93 3.18
N ALA A 100 7.88 3.84 2.08
CA ALA A 100 8.41 3.34 0.81
C ALA A 100 9.58 4.20 0.30
N LEU A 101 9.44 5.53 0.30
CA LEU A 101 10.51 6.45 -0.12
C LEU A 101 11.78 6.31 0.74
N VAL A 102 11.63 6.18 2.04
CA VAL A 102 12.76 5.96 2.97
C VAL A 102 13.42 4.61 2.67
N GLY A 103 12.63 3.56 2.52
CA GLY A 103 13.14 2.23 2.19
C GLY A 103 13.88 2.19 0.85
N ILE A 104 13.33 2.82 -0.20
CA ILE A 104 13.98 2.97 -1.52
C ILE A 104 15.30 3.73 -1.39
N LYS A 105 15.34 4.80 -0.59
CA LYS A 105 16.58 5.54 -0.34
C LYS A 105 17.64 4.67 0.32
N ILE A 106 17.24 3.85 1.30
CA ILE A 106 18.17 2.91 1.96
C ILE A 106 18.68 1.87 0.96
N ILE A 107 17.80 1.27 0.15
CA ILE A 107 18.19 0.28 -0.87
C ILE A 107 19.18 0.87 -1.86
N ASN A 108 18.92 2.07 -2.37
CA ASN A 108 19.81 2.74 -3.30
C ASN A 108 21.16 3.12 -2.66
N THR A 109 21.16 3.52 -1.37
CA THR A 109 22.40 3.73 -0.62
C THR A 109 23.22 2.44 -0.51
N ILE A 110 22.57 1.31 -0.21
CA ILE A 110 23.24 -0.01 -0.17
C ILE A 110 23.78 -0.37 -1.55
N ARG A 111 23.07 -0.03 -2.63
CA ARG A 111 23.55 -0.26 -4.00
C ARG A 111 24.83 0.52 -4.28
N ASP A 112 24.89 1.79 -3.87
CA ASP A 112 26.06 2.62 -4.06
C ASP A 112 27.29 2.13 -3.26
N GLU A 113 27.05 1.64 -2.04
CA GLU A 113 28.11 1.20 -1.12
C GLU A 113 28.54 -0.26 -1.34
N MET A 114 27.65 -1.13 -1.81
CA MET A 114 27.86 -2.57 -1.98
C MET A 114 27.22 -3.08 -3.28
N PRO A 115 27.67 -2.58 -4.43
CA PRO A 115 27.06 -2.93 -5.74
C PRO A 115 27.11 -4.43 -6.04
N GLU A 116 28.08 -5.16 -5.46
CA GLU A 116 28.23 -6.61 -5.63
C GLU A 116 27.04 -7.42 -5.07
N LEU A 117 26.20 -6.81 -4.24
CA LEU A 117 24.99 -7.46 -3.74
C LEU A 117 23.84 -7.44 -4.75
N PHE A 118 23.90 -6.54 -5.75
CA PHE A 118 22.86 -6.33 -6.77
C PHE A 118 23.18 -7.10 -8.06
N ASP A 119 23.29 -8.41 -7.93
CA ASP A 119 23.53 -9.31 -9.05
C ASP A 119 22.22 -9.77 -9.73
N GLU A 120 22.37 -10.44 -10.86
CA GLU A 120 21.26 -10.96 -11.67
C GLU A 120 20.37 -11.93 -10.87
N GLU A 121 20.97 -12.73 -9.98
CA GLU A 121 20.22 -13.65 -9.11
C GLU A 121 19.26 -12.90 -8.17
N LEU A 122 19.72 -11.79 -7.58
CA LEU A 122 18.87 -10.95 -6.72
C LEU A 122 17.74 -10.33 -7.53
N GLU A 123 18.04 -9.77 -8.70
CA GLU A 123 17.04 -9.16 -9.58
C GLU A 123 15.99 -10.17 -10.01
N GLU A 124 16.39 -11.34 -10.49
CA GLU A 124 15.44 -12.39 -10.89
C GLU A 124 14.54 -12.84 -9.74
N ARG A 125 15.10 -13.02 -8.56
CA ARG A 125 14.32 -13.38 -7.37
C ARG A 125 13.30 -12.31 -6.99
N ILE A 126 13.67 -11.04 -7.00
CA ILE A 126 12.77 -9.94 -6.68
C ILE A 126 11.68 -9.80 -7.74
N ARG A 127 12.02 -9.96 -9.01
CA ARG A 127 11.03 -9.96 -10.12
C ARG A 127 10.06 -11.14 -10.02
N GLY A 128 10.53 -12.30 -9.60
CA GLY A 128 9.67 -13.45 -9.31
C GLY A 128 8.67 -13.17 -8.17
N GLU A 129 9.14 -12.53 -7.10
CA GLU A 129 8.26 -12.14 -5.99
C GLU A 129 7.29 -11.00 -6.36
N ALA A 130 7.66 -10.11 -7.29
CA ALA A 130 6.75 -9.11 -7.85
C ALA A 130 5.53 -9.76 -8.52
N MET A 131 5.75 -10.82 -9.27
CA MET A 131 4.67 -11.59 -9.89
C MET A 131 3.77 -12.29 -8.85
N GLU A 132 4.36 -12.83 -7.79
CA GLU A 132 3.58 -13.45 -6.69
C GLU A 132 2.79 -12.40 -5.89
N ALA A 133 3.37 -11.23 -5.63
CA ALA A 133 2.68 -10.11 -5.02
C ALA A 133 1.46 -9.69 -5.86
N PHE A 134 1.64 -9.51 -7.18
CA PHE A 134 0.55 -9.21 -8.09
C PHE A 134 -0.56 -10.27 -8.07
N LYS A 135 -0.21 -11.56 -8.13
CA LYS A 135 -1.21 -12.65 -8.07
C LYS A 135 -2.04 -12.62 -6.79
N SER A 136 -1.42 -12.27 -5.68
CA SER A 136 -2.10 -12.14 -4.39
C SER A 136 -3.04 -10.94 -4.39
N GLU A 137 -2.57 -9.77 -4.82
CA GLU A 137 -3.37 -8.56 -4.88
C GLU A 137 -4.51 -8.67 -5.90
N ALA A 138 -4.29 -9.29 -7.06
CA ALA A 138 -5.31 -9.49 -8.08
C ALA A 138 -6.53 -10.29 -7.56
N LYS A 139 -6.30 -11.30 -6.72
CA LYS A 139 -7.39 -12.05 -6.08
C LYS A 139 -8.22 -11.19 -5.13
N ILE A 140 -7.57 -10.28 -4.41
CA ILE A 140 -8.25 -9.33 -3.51
C ILE A 140 -9.06 -8.34 -4.33
N VAL A 141 -8.50 -7.84 -5.44
CA VAL A 141 -9.21 -6.96 -6.38
C VAL A 141 -10.44 -7.66 -6.95
N ASP A 142 -10.30 -8.90 -7.42
CA ASP A 142 -11.43 -9.68 -7.95
C ASP A 142 -12.55 -9.86 -6.92
N TRP A 143 -12.19 -10.08 -5.66
CA TRP A 143 -13.17 -10.20 -4.58
C TRP A 143 -13.86 -8.86 -4.27
N MET A 144 -13.09 -7.78 -4.13
CA MET A 144 -13.63 -6.46 -3.77
C MET A 144 -14.53 -5.87 -4.85
N ILE A 145 -14.15 -6.07 -6.12
CA ILE A 145 -14.80 -5.43 -7.27
C ILE A 145 -15.78 -6.39 -7.97
N ASN A 146 -16.10 -7.50 -7.35
CA ASN A 146 -16.96 -8.53 -7.93
C ASN A 146 -18.26 -7.94 -8.51
N GLY A 147 -18.33 -7.89 -9.86
CA GLY A 147 -19.48 -7.40 -10.60
C GLY A 147 -19.64 -5.87 -10.69
N ILE A 148 -18.77 -5.08 -10.08
CA ILE A 148 -18.76 -3.61 -10.24
C ILE A 148 -18.16 -3.27 -11.61
N LYS A 149 -18.86 -2.43 -12.37
CA LYS A 149 -18.45 -1.92 -13.69
C LYS A 149 -18.73 -0.43 -13.74
N GLU A 150 -17.96 0.33 -13.01
CA GLU A 150 -18.01 1.81 -13.04
C GLU A 150 -16.75 2.33 -13.73
N PRO A 151 -16.79 3.47 -14.40
CA PRO A 151 -15.63 4.07 -15.03
C PRO A 151 -14.48 4.26 -14.02
N GLY A 152 -13.33 3.62 -14.27
CA GLY A 152 -12.18 3.65 -13.36
C GLY A 152 -12.33 2.79 -12.10
N LEU A 153 -13.40 1.99 -11.96
CA LEU A 153 -13.60 1.04 -10.88
C LEU A 153 -14.15 -0.30 -11.40
N ASP A 154 -13.43 -0.92 -12.24
CA ASP A 154 -13.57 -2.33 -12.61
C ASP A 154 -12.30 -3.10 -12.28
N ALA A 155 -12.40 -4.44 -12.25
CA ALA A 155 -11.30 -5.27 -11.81
C ALA A 155 -10.06 -5.16 -12.71
N ASP A 156 -10.23 -4.99 -14.02
CA ASP A 156 -9.13 -4.91 -14.97
C ASP A 156 -8.38 -3.59 -14.79
N THR A 157 -9.09 -2.47 -14.69
CA THR A 157 -8.50 -1.15 -14.42
C THR A 157 -7.69 -1.13 -13.12
N VAL A 158 -8.22 -1.68 -12.03
CA VAL A 158 -7.50 -1.70 -10.74
C VAL A 158 -6.30 -2.66 -10.77
N LYS A 159 -6.38 -3.75 -11.53
CA LYS A 159 -5.21 -4.64 -11.75
C LYS A 159 -4.10 -3.94 -12.55
N GLU A 160 -4.44 -3.15 -13.58
CA GLU A 160 -3.44 -2.36 -14.31
C GLU A 160 -2.79 -1.30 -13.41
N PHE A 161 -3.55 -0.65 -12.55
CA PHE A 161 -3.01 0.24 -11.52
C PHE A 161 -1.98 -0.48 -10.62
N ILE A 162 -2.27 -1.71 -10.14
CA ILE A 162 -1.33 -2.48 -9.31
C ILE A 162 -0.10 -2.91 -10.10
N LYS A 163 -0.23 -3.35 -11.36
CA LYS A 163 0.91 -3.66 -12.24
C LYS A 163 1.84 -2.46 -12.39
N ASN A 164 1.27 -1.29 -12.66
CA ASN A 164 2.03 -0.06 -12.81
C ASN A 164 2.78 0.32 -11.54
N ARG A 165 2.15 0.20 -10.36
CA ARG A 165 2.81 0.46 -9.07
C ARG A 165 3.97 -0.49 -8.82
N ILE A 166 3.82 -1.78 -9.14
CA ILE A 166 4.91 -2.77 -9.01
C ILE A 166 6.06 -2.41 -9.96
N ASN A 167 5.78 -2.09 -11.22
CA ASN A 167 6.79 -1.68 -12.18
C ASN A 167 7.55 -0.44 -11.70
N SER A 168 6.82 0.61 -11.30
CA SER A 168 7.42 1.84 -10.77
C SER A 168 8.27 1.60 -9.53
N SER A 169 7.85 0.69 -8.65
CA SER A 169 8.64 0.29 -7.48
C SER A 169 9.97 -0.36 -7.87
N LEU A 170 9.96 -1.24 -8.85
CA LEU A 170 11.18 -1.89 -9.38
C LEU A 170 12.11 -0.87 -10.04
N GLU A 171 11.57 0.03 -10.86
CA GLU A 171 12.34 1.06 -11.55
C GLU A 171 13.02 2.04 -10.59
N GLN A 172 12.39 2.37 -9.47
CA GLN A 172 12.96 3.24 -8.43
C GLN A 172 14.23 2.66 -7.78
N ILE A 173 14.41 1.36 -7.84
CA ILE A 173 15.64 0.68 -7.41
C ILE A 173 16.48 0.21 -8.61
N GLY A 174 16.20 0.68 -9.83
CA GLY A 174 16.94 0.40 -11.06
C GLY A 174 16.77 -1.01 -11.62
N PHE A 175 15.71 -1.72 -11.25
CA PHE A 175 15.35 -3.00 -11.86
C PHE A 175 14.36 -2.79 -13.01
N LYS A 176 14.34 -3.76 -13.94
CA LYS A 176 13.43 -3.69 -15.09
C LYS A 176 11.99 -4.00 -14.67
N PRO A 177 11.00 -3.34 -15.29
CA PRO A 177 9.58 -3.69 -15.10
C PRO A 177 9.32 -5.15 -15.49
N VAL A 178 8.29 -5.74 -14.89
CA VAL A 178 7.90 -7.16 -15.11
C VAL A 178 6.57 -7.32 -15.83
N PHE A 179 5.76 -6.25 -15.90
CA PHE A 179 4.45 -6.27 -16.52
C PHE A 179 4.38 -5.34 -17.73
N GLU A 180 3.70 -5.78 -18.76
CA GLU A 180 3.11 -4.89 -19.75
C GLU A 180 1.84 -4.29 -19.15
N VAL A 181 1.65 -2.98 -19.32
CA VAL A 181 0.53 -2.23 -18.76
C VAL A 181 -0.33 -1.66 -19.87
N ASP A 182 -1.63 -1.82 -19.76
CA ASP A 182 -2.60 -1.18 -20.63
C ASP A 182 -2.75 0.31 -20.26
N ASN A 183 -2.20 1.18 -21.10
CA ASN A 183 -2.18 2.62 -20.86
C ASN A 183 -3.59 3.26 -20.92
N GLU A 184 -4.54 2.69 -21.67
CA GLU A 184 -5.91 3.22 -21.75
C GLU A 184 -6.62 2.99 -20.40
N LEU A 185 -6.46 1.80 -19.83
CA LEU A 185 -7.00 1.50 -18.50
C LEU A 185 -6.29 2.29 -17.40
N LEU A 186 -4.96 2.44 -17.53
CA LEU A 186 -4.16 3.17 -16.54
C LEU A 186 -4.53 4.66 -16.48
N GLU A 187 -4.86 5.30 -17.61
CA GLU A 187 -5.27 6.70 -17.65
C GLU A 187 -6.43 6.99 -16.69
N ALA A 188 -7.38 6.06 -16.58
CA ALA A 188 -8.53 6.19 -15.66
C ALA A 188 -8.13 6.19 -14.18
N THR A 189 -6.89 5.81 -13.83
CA THR A 189 -6.38 5.74 -12.45
C THR A 189 -5.45 6.90 -12.08
N MET A 190 -5.06 7.75 -13.03
CA MET A 190 -4.05 8.81 -12.83
C MET A 190 -4.43 9.79 -11.71
N TRP A 191 -5.71 10.07 -11.53
CA TRP A 191 -6.21 10.94 -10.46
C TRP A 191 -5.72 10.53 -9.06
N PHE A 192 -5.52 9.23 -8.83
CA PHE A 192 -5.08 8.72 -7.53
C PHE A 192 -3.62 9.08 -7.26
N GLU A 193 -2.76 8.91 -8.26
CA GLU A 193 -1.34 9.28 -8.16
C GLU A 193 -1.16 10.80 -8.11
N GLU A 194 -1.95 11.57 -8.85
CA GLU A 194 -1.95 13.03 -8.79
C GLU A 194 -2.32 13.53 -7.40
N GLU A 195 -3.34 12.94 -6.77
CA GLU A 195 -3.76 13.28 -5.42
C GLU A 195 -2.68 12.92 -4.38
N LEU A 196 -2.01 11.78 -4.55
CA LEU A 196 -0.91 11.36 -3.69
C LEU A 196 0.29 12.33 -3.79
N LEU A 197 0.64 12.75 -5.00
CA LEU A 197 1.74 13.71 -5.24
C LEU A 197 1.38 15.11 -4.74
N GLY A 198 0.15 15.56 -4.95
CA GLY A 198 -0.35 16.86 -4.50
C GLY A 198 -0.28 17.01 -2.98
N ASN A 199 -0.67 15.99 -2.24
CA ASN A 199 -0.58 15.96 -0.78
C ASN A 199 0.88 16.00 -0.29
N ASN A 200 1.78 15.25 -0.91
CA ASN A 200 3.21 15.26 -0.54
C ASN A 200 3.87 16.63 -0.73
N MET A 201 3.51 17.37 -1.77
CA MET A 201 4.05 18.71 -2.01
C MET A 201 3.51 19.73 -0.98
N THR A 202 2.26 19.59 -0.57
CA THR A 202 1.64 20.51 0.41
C THR A 202 2.21 20.28 1.80
N ASP A 203 2.38 19.03 2.22
CA ASP A 203 2.96 18.67 3.53
C ASP A 203 4.44 19.04 3.62
N PHE A 204 5.19 18.94 2.52
CA PHE A 204 6.61 19.29 2.50
C PHE A 204 6.87 20.81 2.58
N PHE A 205 5.97 21.62 2.05
CA PHE A 205 6.21 23.07 1.93
C PHE A 205 5.41 23.96 2.89
N HIS A 206 4.27 23.57 3.44
CA HIS A 206 3.43 24.57 4.14
C HIS A 206 2.37 24.09 5.13
N SER A 207 2.36 22.93 5.70
CA SER A 207 1.38 22.78 6.78
C SER A 207 1.82 21.81 7.87
N ARG A 208 1.79 22.32 9.11
CA ARG A 208 1.21 21.50 10.18
C ARG A 208 -0.15 21.06 9.65
N PRO A 209 -0.48 19.73 9.62
CA PRO A 209 -1.80 19.28 9.23
C PRO A 209 -2.81 19.98 10.13
N VAL A 210 -3.51 20.97 9.61
CA VAL A 210 -4.54 21.72 10.37
C VAL A 210 -5.67 20.78 10.77
N GLU A 211 -5.76 19.63 10.10
CA GLU A 211 -6.73 18.58 10.32
C GLU A 211 -6.33 17.58 11.41
N TYR A 212 -5.05 17.54 11.79
CA TYR A 212 -4.56 16.77 12.95
C TYR A 212 -4.53 17.64 14.21
N SER A 213 -5.57 18.42 14.44
CA SER A 213 -5.86 18.83 15.79
C SER A 213 -6.35 17.58 16.52
N LYS A 214 -5.48 16.94 17.31
CA LYS A 214 -5.98 16.19 18.46
C LYS A 214 -6.95 17.16 19.12
N LYS A 215 -8.26 16.92 19.00
CA LYS A 215 -9.19 17.40 19.97
C LYS A 215 -8.70 16.79 21.28
N SER A 216 -7.88 17.50 22.02
CA SER A 216 -7.77 17.29 23.45
C SER A 216 -9.17 17.57 23.96
N GLN A 217 -10.00 16.56 24.08
CA GLN A 217 -11.10 16.60 25.01
C GLN A 217 -10.42 16.70 26.38
N SER A 218 -10.22 17.93 26.83
CA SER A 218 -10.09 18.18 28.25
C SER A 218 -11.48 17.82 28.83
N PHE A 219 -11.57 16.68 29.44
CA PHE A 219 -12.67 16.40 30.34
C PHE A 219 -12.42 17.27 31.57
N ASP A 220 -13.26 18.25 31.78
CA ASP A 220 -13.36 18.95 33.06
C ASP A 220 -14.05 18.01 34.06
N GLU A 221 -13.71 18.15 35.35
CA GLU A 221 -14.27 17.33 36.42
C GLU A 221 -15.82 17.37 36.47
N ASP A 222 -16.47 18.33 35.83
CA ASP A 222 -17.92 18.47 35.74
C ASP A 222 -18.56 17.55 34.68
N ASP A 223 -17.78 16.87 33.83
CA ASP A 223 -18.30 15.88 32.87
C ASP A 223 -18.41 14.45 33.43
N LEU A 224 -18.12 14.26 34.72
CA LEU A 224 -18.10 12.95 35.39
C LEU A 224 -19.28 12.70 36.35
N PHE A 225 -20.29 13.57 36.39
CA PHE A 225 -21.49 13.37 37.21
C PHE A 225 -22.79 13.65 36.46
#